data_f265d67af9e9cf5f5f93da27938a3a70
#
_entry.id   f265d67af9e9cf5f5f93da27938a3a70
#
_cell.length_a   1.000
_cell.length_b   1.000
_cell.length_c   1.000
_cell.angle_alpha   90.00
_cell.angle_beta   90.00
_cell.angle_gamma   90.00
#
_symmetry.space_group_name_H-M   'P 1'
#
loop_
_entity.id
_entity.type
_entity.pdbx_description
1 polymer ?
#
loop_
_entity_poly.entity_id
_entity_poly.type
_entity_poly.pdbx_seq_one_letter_code
_entity_poly.pdbx_strand_id
1 'polypeptide(L)'
;MKLNINRKIKGCLIMEFQKCIETRRSIRNFNSKEVSNDIIEEIVNAAAYAPSWKNSQVTRYYAIKDAKAKEAIIEAMPDFNKPSCKSAPVIIVSSVVKFRSGYTRDGGFDSAKGDGWQMYDCGLSNMIFLLKAKELGLGTVILGIFDEAKVTEIVGIPDTEEIVSVIPIGYFDEEVAMPKRKFADTILKVIE
;
A
#
# COMPACT_ATOMS: atom_id res chain seq x y z
N MET A 1 -1.87 -8.15 34.71
CA MET A 1 -0.46 -7.73 34.59
C MET A 1 -0.35 -6.92 33.30
N LYS A 2 -0.40 -5.58 33.41
CA LYS A 2 -0.31 -4.68 32.23
C LYS A 2 1.15 -4.54 31.84
N LEU A 3 1.56 -5.15 30.73
CA LEU A 3 2.88 -4.90 30.14
C LEU A 3 2.88 -3.51 29.50
N ASN A 4 3.47 -2.55 30.19
CA ASN A 4 3.80 -1.23 29.64
C ASN A 4 5.08 -1.37 28.83
N ILE A 5 4.96 -1.65 27.51
CA ILE A 5 6.11 -1.69 26.61
C ILE A 5 6.19 -0.35 25.87
N ASN A 6 6.63 0.69 26.59
CA ASN A 6 7.13 1.91 25.95
C ASN A 6 8.58 1.66 25.49
N ARG A 7 8.79 0.99 24.36
CA ARG A 7 10.10 0.93 23.72
C ARG A 7 10.35 2.20 22.92
N LYS A 8 11.23 3.07 23.45
CA LYS A 8 11.87 4.12 22.66
C LYS A 8 13.02 3.50 21.88
N ILE A 9 12.90 3.44 20.55
CA ILE A 9 14.04 3.22 19.67
C ILE A 9 14.34 4.56 19.00
N LYS A 10 15.53 5.14 19.28
CA LYS A 10 16.07 6.39 18.71
C LYS A 10 15.10 7.59 18.72
N GLY A 11 14.46 7.88 19.87
CA GLY A 11 13.67 9.10 20.02
C GLY A 11 12.27 9.11 19.39
N CYS A 12 11.86 8.06 18.73
CA CYS A 12 10.52 7.91 18.18
C CYS A 12 9.62 7.11 19.14
N LEU A 13 8.42 7.61 19.43
CA LEU A 13 7.36 6.86 20.10
C LEU A 13 6.86 5.80 19.13
N ILE A 14 7.15 4.52 19.40
CA ILE A 14 6.56 3.41 18.62
C ILE A 14 5.06 3.40 18.90
N MET A 15 4.25 3.50 17.86
CA MET A 15 2.80 3.39 17.96
C MET A 15 2.45 1.92 18.29
N GLU A 16 1.59 1.71 19.30
CA GLU A 16 1.08 0.38 19.59
C GLU A 16 0.31 -0.18 18.39
N PHE A 17 0.52 -1.46 18.05
CA PHE A 17 -0.05 -2.11 16.86
C PHE A 17 -1.58 -1.98 16.80
N GLN A 18 -2.28 -2.22 17.92
CA GLN A 18 -3.73 -2.07 18.00
C GLN A 18 -4.16 -0.64 17.63
N LYS A 19 -3.49 0.37 18.20
CA LYS A 19 -3.75 1.77 17.90
C LYS A 19 -3.49 2.10 16.42
N CYS A 20 -2.44 1.52 15.83
CA CYS A 20 -2.13 1.71 14.41
C CYS A 20 -3.27 1.21 13.51
N ILE A 21 -3.78 0.00 13.77
CA ILE A 21 -4.92 -0.59 13.05
C ILE A 21 -6.17 0.29 13.20
N GLU A 22 -6.49 0.69 14.43
CA GLU A 22 -7.71 1.42 14.74
C GLU A 22 -7.71 2.85 14.19
N THR A 23 -6.51 3.48 14.05
CA THR A 23 -6.39 4.88 13.67
C THR A 23 -5.94 5.10 12.22
N ARG A 24 -5.50 4.05 11.49
CA ARG A 24 -5.17 4.18 10.07
C ARG A 24 -6.42 4.57 9.27
N ARG A 25 -6.29 5.60 8.45
CA ARG A 25 -7.34 6.11 7.54
C ARG A 25 -6.81 6.26 6.12
N SER A 26 -7.73 6.31 5.16
CA SER A 26 -7.43 6.75 3.80
C SER A 26 -7.32 8.27 3.78
N ILE A 27 -6.10 8.77 3.75
CA ILE A 27 -5.78 10.21 3.73
C ILE A 27 -5.72 10.66 2.27
N ARG A 28 -6.44 11.74 1.95
CA ARG A 28 -6.58 12.26 0.58
C ARG A 28 -6.10 13.70 0.43
N ASN A 29 -5.67 14.31 1.52
CA ASN A 29 -5.07 15.63 1.54
C ASN A 29 -3.78 15.56 2.34
N PHE A 30 -2.68 15.96 1.73
CA PHE A 30 -1.34 15.88 2.32
C PHE A 30 -0.74 17.27 2.41
N ASN A 31 0.12 17.49 3.41
CA ASN A 31 0.91 18.70 3.48
C ASN A 31 2.21 18.60 2.67
N SER A 32 2.92 19.71 2.53
CA SER A 32 4.12 19.81 1.70
C SER A 32 5.40 19.23 2.34
N LYS A 33 5.31 18.64 3.54
CA LYS A 33 6.48 18.09 4.22
C LYS A 33 7.06 16.93 3.41
N GLU A 34 8.35 16.99 3.16
CA GLU A 34 9.07 16.00 2.37
C GLU A 34 9.06 14.62 3.06
N VAL A 35 8.94 13.56 2.25
CA VAL A 35 9.14 12.17 2.65
C VAL A 35 10.48 11.70 2.10
N SER A 36 11.45 11.41 2.97
CA SER A 36 12.78 10.96 2.57
C SER A 36 12.78 9.55 1.97
N ASN A 37 13.81 9.22 1.22
CA ASN A 37 13.97 7.86 0.67
C ASN A 37 14.15 6.83 1.79
N ASP A 38 14.86 7.16 2.86
CA ASP A 38 15.07 6.27 4.02
C ASP A 38 13.73 5.84 4.65
N ILE A 39 12.77 6.78 4.76
CA ILE A 39 11.42 6.48 5.25
C ILE A 39 10.68 5.53 4.29
N ILE A 40 10.78 5.76 2.98
CA ILE A 40 10.16 4.89 1.97
C ILE A 40 10.77 3.50 2.04
N GLU A 41 12.09 3.39 2.13
CA GLU A 41 12.80 2.12 2.26
C GLU A 41 12.40 1.38 3.54
N GLU A 42 12.28 2.08 4.67
CA GLU A 42 11.82 1.49 5.94
C GLU A 42 10.40 0.90 5.80
N ILE A 43 9.50 1.60 5.11
CA ILE A 43 8.13 1.13 4.85
C ILE A 43 8.13 -0.10 3.94
N VAL A 44 8.89 -0.08 2.85
CA VAL A 44 9.00 -1.20 1.91
C VAL A 44 9.65 -2.42 2.56
N ASN A 45 10.69 -2.22 3.37
CA ASN A 45 11.32 -3.30 4.14
C ASN A 45 10.33 -3.95 5.13
N ALA A 46 9.44 -3.18 5.74
CA ALA A 46 8.38 -3.75 6.56
C ALA A 46 7.37 -4.55 5.70
N ALA A 47 6.98 -4.04 4.53
CA ALA A 47 6.07 -4.72 3.62
C ALA A 47 6.62 -6.06 3.09
N ALA A 48 7.95 -6.21 3.02
CA ALA A 48 8.61 -7.45 2.61
C ALA A 48 8.37 -8.63 3.58
N TYR A 49 7.92 -8.38 4.82
CA TYR A 49 7.52 -9.44 5.77
C TYR A 49 6.13 -10.00 5.53
N ALA A 50 5.39 -9.49 4.54
CA ALA A 50 4.10 -10.06 4.17
C ALA A 50 4.26 -11.51 3.70
N PRO A 51 3.39 -12.44 4.12
CA PRO A 51 3.36 -13.77 3.53
C PRO A 51 2.90 -13.68 2.07
N SER A 52 3.33 -14.64 1.26
CA SER A 52 2.90 -14.76 -0.13
C SER A 52 2.80 -16.23 -0.54
N TRP A 53 2.06 -16.52 -1.60
CA TRP A 53 1.93 -17.86 -2.16
C TRP A 53 3.30 -18.52 -2.37
N LYS A 54 3.56 -19.64 -1.68
CA LYS A 54 4.85 -20.35 -1.76
C LYS A 54 6.08 -19.43 -1.59
N ASN A 55 5.95 -18.35 -0.81
CA ASN A 55 6.96 -17.32 -0.63
C ASN A 55 7.43 -16.68 -1.96
N SER A 56 6.49 -16.46 -2.88
CA SER A 56 6.75 -15.92 -4.22
C SER A 56 7.23 -14.46 -4.22
N GLN A 57 6.87 -13.68 -3.19
CA GLN A 57 7.29 -12.29 -2.98
C GLN A 57 7.10 -11.43 -4.24
N VAL A 58 5.90 -11.49 -4.83
CA VAL A 58 5.61 -10.91 -6.15
C VAL A 58 5.46 -9.40 -6.17
N THR A 59 5.20 -8.76 -5.03
CA THR A 59 4.94 -7.31 -4.97
C THR A 59 6.19 -6.49 -5.27
N ARG A 60 6.03 -5.42 -6.07
CA ARG A 60 7.05 -4.40 -6.34
C ARG A 60 6.48 -3.03 -6.03
N TYR A 61 7.36 -2.08 -5.71
CA TYR A 61 7.01 -0.71 -5.39
C TYR A 61 7.89 0.26 -6.19
N TYR A 62 7.25 1.24 -6.81
CA TYR A 62 7.89 2.33 -7.52
C TYR A 62 7.55 3.62 -6.80
N ALA A 63 8.56 4.36 -6.35
CA ALA A 63 8.38 5.64 -5.66
C ALA A 63 8.62 6.80 -6.62
N ILE A 64 7.59 7.54 -6.94
CA ILE A 64 7.62 8.64 -7.89
C ILE A 64 7.68 9.97 -7.14
N LYS A 65 8.82 10.66 -7.24
CA LYS A 65 9.10 11.98 -6.67
C LYS A 65 9.34 13.04 -7.76
N ASP A 66 9.73 12.61 -8.95
CA ASP A 66 9.93 13.50 -10.09
C ASP A 66 8.64 14.26 -10.43
N ALA A 67 8.74 15.58 -10.55
CA ALA A 67 7.58 16.45 -10.72
C ALA A 67 6.85 16.20 -12.05
N LYS A 68 7.59 15.90 -13.13
CA LYS A 68 6.99 15.65 -14.46
C LYS A 68 6.28 14.30 -14.50
N ALA A 69 6.90 13.26 -13.93
CA ALA A 69 6.29 11.95 -13.83
C ALA A 69 5.03 11.98 -12.94
N LYS A 70 5.08 12.70 -11.80
CA LYS A 70 3.90 12.92 -10.95
C LYS A 70 2.77 13.61 -11.71
N GLU A 71 3.05 14.69 -12.43
CA GLU A 71 2.04 15.42 -13.21
C GLU A 71 1.41 14.49 -14.28
N ALA A 72 2.20 13.71 -14.99
CA ALA A 72 1.71 12.76 -15.97
C ALA A 72 0.81 11.66 -15.33
N ILE A 73 1.17 11.17 -14.14
CA ILE A 73 0.32 10.23 -13.38
C ILE A 73 -0.98 10.90 -12.95
N ILE A 74 -0.95 12.16 -12.50
CA ILE A 74 -2.16 12.91 -12.13
C ILE A 74 -3.12 13.03 -13.31
N GLU A 75 -2.60 13.28 -14.52
CA GLU A 75 -3.44 13.34 -15.74
C GLU A 75 -4.00 11.96 -16.14
N ALA A 76 -3.37 10.87 -15.73
CA ALA A 76 -3.89 9.51 -15.91
C ALA A 76 -4.97 9.12 -14.85
N MET A 77 -5.22 9.98 -13.85
CA MET A 77 -6.26 9.75 -12.84
C MET A 77 -7.61 10.31 -13.29
N PRO A 78 -8.74 9.70 -12.88
CA PRO A 78 -10.04 10.33 -12.97
C PRO A 78 -10.09 11.56 -12.03
N ASP A 79 -10.93 12.54 -12.38
CA ASP A 79 -10.96 13.85 -11.71
C ASP A 79 -11.14 13.76 -10.18
N PHE A 80 -11.90 12.79 -9.69
CA PHE A 80 -12.12 12.60 -8.26
C PHE A 80 -10.88 12.07 -7.50
N ASN A 81 -9.89 11.49 -8.19
CA ASN A 81 -8.64 11.00 -7.60
C ASN A 81 -7.47 12.00 -7.76
N LYS A 82 -7.54 12.91 -8.74
CA LYS A 82 -6.49 13.91 -9.01
C LYS A 82 -6.08 14.71 -7.75
N PRO A 83 -7.00 15.22 -6.91
CA PRO A 83 -6.62 16.00 -5.73
C PRO A 83 -5.71 15.23 -4.76
N SER A 84 -5.97 13.95 -4.55
CA SER A 84 -5.15 13.11 -3.67
C SER A 84 -3.72 12.93 -4.18
N CYS A 85 -3.56 12.72 -5.49
CA CYS A 85 -2.24 12.63 -6.11
C CYS A 85 -1.52 13.98 -6.15
N LYS A 86 -2.25 15.07 -6.40
CA LYS A 86 -1.70 16.43 -6.51
C LYS A 86 -1.13 16.95 -5.19
N SER A 87 -1.80 16.69 -4.06
CA SER A 87 -1.32 17.11 -2.74
C SER A 87 -0.17 16.24 -2.20
N ALA A 88 -0.01 14.99 -2.67
CA ALA A 88 0.98 14.07 -2.14
C ALA A 88 2.42 14.43 -2.56
N PRO A 89 3.39 14.49 -1.62
CA PRO A 89 4.80 14.69 -1.95
C PRO A 89 5.38 13.51 -2.74
N VAL A 90 4.88 12.29 -2.52
CA VAL A 90 5.30 11.08 -3.22
C VAL A 90 4.08 10.29 -3.67
N ILE A 91 4.17 9.70 -4.86
CA ILE A 91 3.22 8.70 -5.35
C ILE A 91 3.94 7.36 -5.40
N ILE A 92 3.40 6.36 -4.73
CA ILE A 92 3.86 4.98 -4.84
C ILE A 92 2.96 4.27 -5.84
N VAL A 93 3.56 3.51 -6.75
CA VAL A 93 2.84 2.56 -7.60
C VAL A 93 3.22 1.16 -7.15
N SER A 94 2.23 0.31 -6.87
CA SER A 94 2.47 -1.10 -6.60
C SER A 94 2.15 -1.95 -7.82
N SER A 95 3.01 -2.93 -8.09
CA SER A 95 2.85 -3.94 -9.14
C SER A 95 3.09 -5.34 -8.59
N VAL A 96 2.77 -6.34 -9.39
CA VAL A 96 3.07 -7.75 -9.11
C VAL A 96 3.84 -8.37 -10.28
N VAL A 97 4.80 -9.23 -9.96
CA VAL A 97 5.46 -10.06 -10.96
C VAL A 97 4.47 -11.11 -11.44
N LYS A 98 4.17 -11.10 -12.74
CA LYS A 98 3.19 -11.99 -13.38
C LYS A 98 3.63 -13.46 -13.35
N PHE A 99 2.67 -14.36 -13.41
CA PHE A 99 2.86 -15.80 -13.59
C PHE A 99 3.68 -16.48 -12.47
N ARG A 100 3.60 -15.98 -11.23
CA ARG A 100 4.32 -16.51 -10.08
C ARG A 100 3.36 -16.99 -8.98
N SER A 101 2.63 -16.11 -8.38
CA SER A 101 1.68 -16.45 -7.31
C SER A 101 0.43 -17.09 -7.89
N GLY A 102 0.07 -18.27 -7.38
CA GLY A 102 -1.04 -19.08 -7.90
C GLY A 102 -0.70 -19.99 -9.09
N TYR A 103 0.54 -19.93 -9.58
CA TYR A 103 0.98 -20.70 -10.74
C TYR A 103 1.86 -21.89 -10.36
N THR A 104 1.78 -22.94 -11.18
CA THR A 104 2.72 -24.07 -11.22
C THR A 104 3.99 -23.67 -11.98
N ARG A 105 5.03 -24.51 -11.90
CA ARG A 105 6.31 -24.24 -12.60
C ARG A 105 6.19 -24.31 -14.13
N ASP A 106 5.22 -25.06 -14.63
CA ASP A 106 4.92 -25.26 -16.06
C ASP A 106 3.91 -24.26 -16.62
N GLY A 107 3.51 -23.26 -15.79
CA GLY A 107 2.66 -22.13 -16.21
C GLY A 107 1.16 -22.39 -16.07
N GLY A 108 0.74 -23.53 -15.54
CA GLY A 108 -0.65 -23.80 -15.17
C GLY A 108 -1.04 -23.11 -13.86
N PHE A 109 -2.31 -23.25 -13.46
CA PHE A 109 -2.77 -22.80 -12.15
C PHE A 109 -2.67 -23.88 -11.08
N ASP A 110 -2.12 -23.53 -9.91
CA ASP A 110 -2.05 -24.41 -8.72
C ASP A 110 -3.39 -24.48 -7.96
N SER A 111 -4.31 -23.58 -8.22
CA SER A 111 -5.60 -23.52 -7.54
C SER A 111 -6.70 -22.93 -8.44
N ALA A 112 -7.95 -23.16 -8.06
CA ALA A 112 -9.11 -22.62 -8.76
C ALA A 112 -9.19 -21.07 -8.74
N LYS A 113 -8.37 -20.40 -7.93
CA LYS A 113 -8.28 -18.91 -7.88
C LYS A 113 -7.30 -18.36 -8.92
N GLY A 114 -6.46 -19.21 -9.52
CA GLY A 114 -5.53 -18.81 -10.56
C GLY A 114 -4.65 -17.63 -10.15
N ASP A 115 -4.58 -16.64 -11.03
CA ASP A 115 -3.83 -15.38 -10.86
C ASP A 115 -4.40 -14.47 -9.76
N GLY A 116 -5.60 -14.68 -9.27
CA GLY A 116 -6.15 -13.96 -8.13
C GLY A 116 -5.23 -13.98 -6.89
N TRP A 117 -4.35 -14.98 -6.77
CA TRP A 117 -3.36 -15.04 -5.71
C TRP A 117 -2.31 -13.93 -5.80
N GLN A 118 -2.00 -13.43 -6.99
CA GLN A 118 -1.09 -12.30 -7.18
C GLN A 118 -1.66 -11.04 -6.52
N MET A 119 -2.96 -10.77 -6.76
CA MET A 119 -3.67 -9.63 -6.17
C MET A 119 -3.84 -9.80 -4.66
N TYR A 120 -4.09 -11.03 -4.17
CA TYR A 120 -4.17 -11.33 -2.76
C TYR A 120 -2.85 -11.05 -2.04
N ASP A 121 -1.73 -11.54 -2.57
CA ASP A 121 -0.38 -11.33 -2.01
C ASP A 121 0.00 -9.85 -2.01
N CYS A 122 -0.30 -9.14 -3.10
CA CYS A 122 -0.09 -7.69 -3.16
C CYS A 122 -0.91 -6.95 -2.10
N GLY A 123 -2.16 -7.35 -1.89
CA GLY A 123 -3.02 -6.78 -0.85
C GLY A 123 -2.46 -6.97 0.56
N LEU A 124 -1.88 -8.15 0.86
CA LEU A 124 -1.19 -8.43 2.13
C LEU A 124 0.03 -7.51 2.33
N SER A 125 0.87 -7.40 1.30
CA SER A 125 2.05 -6.54 1.31
C SER A 125 1.66 -5.06 1.44
N ASN A 126 0.69 -4.60 0.65
CA ASN A 126 0.19 -3.23 0.72
C ASN A 126 -0.41 -2.91 2.10
N MET A 127 -1.08 -3.86 2.77
CA MET A 127 -1.61 -3.61 4.11
C MET A 127 -0.50 -3.35 5.13
N ILE A 128 0.60 -4.12 5.09
CA ILE A 128 1.76 -3.88 5.96
C ILE A 128 2.41 -2.54 5.62
N PHE A 129 2.55 -2.22 4.32
CA PHE A 129 3.02 -0.91 3.85
C PHE A 129 2.21 0.24 4.48
N LEU A 130 0.88 0.18 4.43
CA LEU A 130 -0.02 1.20 4.97
C LEU A 130 0.10 1.34 6.49
N LEU A 131 0.23 0.22 7.21
CA LEU A 131 0.39 0.23 8.66
C LEU A 131 1.74 0.80 9.08
N LYS A 132 2.81 0.46 8.39
CA LYS A 132 4.15 1.01 8.66
C LYS A 132 4.20 2.50 8.34
N ALA A 133 3.60 2.94 7.24
CA ALA A 133 3.46 4.38 6.94
C ALA A 133 2.72 5.11 8.07
N LYS A 134 1.61 4.55 8.57
CA LYS A 134 0.86 5.12 9.71
C LYS A 134 1.69 5.16 10.99
N GLU A 135 2.45 4.11 11.30
CA GLU A 135 3.35 4.08 12.45
C GLU A 135 4.37 5.21 12.41
N LEU A 136 4.88 5.54 11.22
CA LEU A 136 5.83 6.63 10.98
C LEU A 136 5.16 8.02 10.85
N GLY A 137 3.85 8.11 11.11
CA GLY A 137 3.10 9.37 11.07
C GLY A 137 2.66 9.82 9.68
N LEU A 138 2.78 8.94 8.67
CA LEU A 138 2.32 9.25 7.32
C LEU A 138 0.89 8.78 7.07
N GLY A 139 0.22 9.48 6.16
CA GLY A 139 -1.06 9.09 5.57
C GLY A 139 -0.86 8.45 4.21
N THR A 140 -1.82 7.61 3.84
CA THR A 140 -1.86 6.92 2.55
C THR A 140 -3.30 6.73 2.10
N VAL A 141 -3.51 6.57 0.79
CA VAL A 141 -4.76 6.05 0.23
C VAL A 141 -4.45 5.13 -0.95
N ILE A 142 -5.14 3.99 -1.06
CA ILE A 142 -5.03 3.12 -2.23
C ILE A 142 -6.05 3.56 -3.27
N LEU A 143 -5.59 3.81 -4.49
CA LEU A 143 -6.39 4.16 -5.65
C LEU A 143 -6.29 3.01 -6.66
N GLY A 144 -7.45 2.45 -7.05
CA GLY A 144 -7.57 1.37 -8.03
C GLY A 144 -8.26 1.79 -9.32
N ILE A 145 -8.59 3.09 -9.50
CA ILE A 145 -9.20 3.59 -10.74
C ILE A 145 -8.27 4.63 -11.33
N PHE A 146 -7.64 4.29 -12.44
CA PHE A 146 -6.69 5.10 -13.20
C PHE A 146 -6.49 4.49 -14.59
N ASP A 147 -5.85 5.20 -15.51
CA ASP A 147 -5.44 4.68 -16.82
C ASP A 147 -4.18 3.83 -16.63
N GLU A 148 -4.35 2.52 -16.53
CA GLU A 148 -3.28 1.56 -16.23
C GLU A 148 -2.18 1.58 -17.30
N ALA A 149 -2.54 1.67 -18.58
CA ALA A 149 -1.58 1.67 -19.67
C ALA A 149 -0.66 2.90 -19.61
N LYS A 150 -1.24 4.08 -19.37
CA LYS A 150 -0.47 5.32 -19.22
C LYS A 150 0.44 5.29 -17.99
N VAL A 151 -0.06 4.86 -16.83
CA VAL A 151 0.76 4.79 -15.62
C VAL A 151 1.88 3.79 -15.79
N THR A 152 1.63 2.64 -16.42
CA THR A 152 2.66 1.63 -16.73
C THR A 152 3.76 2.23 -17.59
N GLU A 153 3.42 2.97 -18.65
CA GLU A 153 4.37 3.65 -19.53
C GLU A 153 5.17 4.73 -18.80
N ILE A 154 4.49 5.62 -18.04
CA ILE A 154 5.13 6.72 -17.31
C ILE A 154 6.16 6.20 -16.29
N VAL A 155 5.82 5.12 -15.59
CA VAL A 155 6.67 4.53 -14.54
C VAL A 155 7.76 3.63 -15.13
N GLY A 156 7.57 3.13 -16.34
CA GLY A 156 8.45 2.17 -16.97
C GLY A 156 8.34 0.77 -16.37
N ILE A 157 7.11 0.36 -16.00
CA ILE A 157 6.85 -0.97 -15.45
C ILE A 157 7.13 -2.02 -16.53
N PRO A 158 7.98 -3.03 -16.29
CA PRO A 158 8.32 -4.02 -17.30
C PRO A 158 7.14 -4.94 -17.63
N ASP A 159 7.11 -5.51 -18.84
CA ASP A 159 6.07 -6.45 -19.31
C ASP A 159 5.91 -7.70 -18.43
N THR A 160 6.92 -8.00 -17.61
CA THR A 160 6.88 -9.10 -16.62
C THR A 160 6.08 -8.77 -15.38
N GLU A 161 5.62 -7.54 -15.24
CA GLU A 161 4.83 -7.05 -14.11
C GLU A 161 3.46 -6.54 -14.55
N GLU A 162 2.55 -6.47 -13.60
CA GLU A 162 1.21 -5.92 -13.75
C GLU A 162 0.98 -4.91 -12.64
N ILE A 163 0.52 -3.71 -13.00
CA ILE A 163 0.18 -2.67 -12.04
C ILE A 163 -1.06 -3.05 -11.23
N VAL A 164 -1.03 -2.77 -9.92
CA VAL A 164 -2.15 -3.10 -9.01
C VAL A 164 -2.82 -1.85 -8.46
N SER A 165 -2.03 -0.89 -7.99
CA SER A 165 -2.59 0.32 -7.39
C SER A 165 -1.63 1.49 -7.40
N VAL A 166 -2.22 2.69 -7.30
CA VAL A 166 -1.51 3.95 -7.07
C VAL A 166 -1.78 4.39 -5.63
N ILE A 167 -0.73 4.68 -4.87
CA ILE A 167 -0.79 4.98 -3.43
C ILE A 167 -0.11 6.33 -3.16
N PRO A 168 -0.85 7.44 -3.19
CA PRO A 168 -0.35 8.72 -2.66
C PRO A 168 0.04 8.59 -1.19
N ILE A 169 1.21 9.12 -0.82
CA ILE A 169 1.77 9.07 0.53
C ILE A 169 2.38 10.41 0.94
N GLY A 170 2.18 10.81 2.18
CA GLY A 170 2.72 12.04 2.75
C GLY A 170 2.30 12.28 4.18
N TYR A 171 2.82 13.34 4.78
CA TYR A 171 2.31 13.83 6.06
C TYR A 171 0.99 14.57 5.85
N PHE A 172 0.18 14.66 6.90
CA PHE A 172 -1.17 15.25 6.86
C PHE A 172 -1.48 15.93 8.20
N ASP A 173 -2.37 16.90 8.17
CA ASP A 173 -2.70 17.73 9.35
C ASP A 173 -4.12 17.43 9.87
N GLU A 174 -5.02 16.95 9.01
CA GLU A 174 -6.43 16.73 9.34
C GLU A 174 -6.70 15.29 9.77
N GLU A 175 -7.40 15.12 10.87
CA GLU A 175 -7.91 13.81 11.28
C GLU A 175 -9.14 13.43 10.44
N VAL A 176 -9.14 12.18 9.94
CA VAL A 176 -10.25 11.61 9.20
C VAL A 176 -11.07 10.71 10.12
N ALA A 177 -12.38 10.97 10.21
CA ALA A 177 -13.29 10.17 11.02
C ALA A 177 -13.28 8.69 10.60
N MET A 178 -13.47 7.81 11.58
CA MET A 178 -13.56 6.38 11.31
C MET A 178 -14.89 6.06 10.62
N PRO A 179 -14.90 5.47 9.42
CA PRO A 179 -16.12 4.97 8.81
C PRO A 179 -16.66 3.77 9.57
N LYS A 180 -17.97 3.53 9.46
CA LYS A 180 -18.62 2.35 10.06
C LYS A 180 -17.88 1.07 9.68
N ARG A 181 -17.75 0.16 10.62
CA ARG A 181 -17.14 -1.17 10.43
C ARG A 181 -18.17 -2.26 10.73
N LYS A 182 -18.02 -3.37 10.02
CA LYS A 182 -18.64 -4.64 10.39
C LYS A 182 -17.65 -5.37 11.28
N PHE A 183 -18.10 -5.85 12.43
CA PHE A 183 -17.28 -6.58 13.38
C PHE A 183 -17.65 -8.07 13.39
N ALA A 184 -17.08 -8.83 14.33
CA ALA A 184 -17.24 -10.28 14.40
C ALA A 184 -18.70 -10.74 14.40
N ASP A 185 -19.60 -9.98 15.01
CA ASP A 185 -21.05 -10.22 15.00
C ASP A 185 -21.66 -10.28 13.60
N THR A 186 -21.02 -9.62 12.62
CA THR A 186 -21.49 -9.57 11.22
C THR A 186 -20.66 -10.43 10.28
N ILE A 187 -19.35 -10.53 10.48
CA ILE A 187 -18.41 -11.12 9.51
C ILE A 187 -17.90 -12.50 9.90
N LEU A 188 -18.13 -12.95 11.13
CA LEU A 188 -17.71 -14.26 11.62
C LEU A 188 -18.92 -15.21 11.67
N LYS A 189 -18.72 -16.42 11.16
CA LYS A 189 -19.61 -17.57 11.39
C LYS A 189 -18.79 -18.70 11.99
N VAL A 190 -19.14 -19.11 13.21
CA VAL A 190 -18.58 -20.29 13.86
C VAL A 190 -19.40 -21.50 13.43
N ILE A 191 -18.75 -22.58 13.05
CA ILE A 191 -19.35 -23.87 12.72
C ILE A 191 -18.76 -24.84 13.75
N GLU A 192 -19.64 -25.38 14.61
CA GLU A 192 -19.32 -26.35 15.67
C GLU A 192 -19.67 -27.77 15.23
#